data_1fb5d61de933eb258162da1b203bd216
#
_entry.id   1fb5d61de933eb258162da1b203bd216
#
_cell.length_a   1.000
_cell.length_b   1.000
_cell.length_c   1.000
_cell.angle_alpha   90.00
_cell.angle_beta   90.00
_cell.angle_gamma   90.00
#
_symmetry.space_group_name_H-M   'P 1'
#
loop_
_entity.id
_entity.type
_entity.pdbx_description
1 polymer ?
#
loop_
_entity_poly.entity_id
_entity_poly.type
_entity_poly.pdbx_seq_one_letter_code
_entity_poly.pdbx_strand_id
1 'polypeptide(L)'
;MLELVTIDDARQQLRLDEIDSNGGADDAWLALAIPGVSEAVRSWLKDDWRLYLPERDTDGAVITDTDGDPIPAEDSNGNPITHPTVRLAVLLELASQFRYREGEGENVVPADAGHGYTLSKGATAMLAGLRKPTVA
;
A
#
# COMPACT_ATOMS: atom_id res chain seq x y z
N MET A 1 -7.48 3.47 11.52
CA MET A 1 -6.22 3.72 10.82
C MET A 1 -6.12 2.77 9.63
N LEU A 2 -5.75 3.29 8.46
CA LEU A 2 -5.70 2.46 7.25
C LEU A 2 -4.48 1.56 7.25
N GLU A 3 -4.69 0.28 7.10
CA GLU A 3 -3.63 -0.70 6.97
C GLU A 3 -3.94 -1.62 5.79
N LEU A 4 -3.24 -1.45 4.69
CA LEU A 4 -3.51 -2.20 3.46
C LEU A 4 -2.81 -3.55 3.42
N VAL A 5 -1.86 -3.77 4.33
CA VAL A 5 -1.20 -5.06 4.50
C VAL A 5 -1.08 -5.34 6.00
N THR A 6 -0.90 -6.61 6.35
CA THR A 6 -0.71 -6.99 7.75
C THR A 6 0.76 -6.93 8.12
N ILE A 7 1.04 -6.90 9.42
CA ILE A 7 2.42 -6.94 9.89
C ILE A 7 3.11 -8.26 9.50
N ASP A 8 2.36 -9.34 9.43
CA ASP A 8 2.92 -10.62 8.97
C ASP A 8 3.31 -10.57 7.50
N ASP A 9 2.49 -9.95 6.66
CA ASP A 9 2.83 -9.74 5.25
C ASP A 9 4.13 -8.94 5.12
N ALA A 10 4.28 -7.89 5.92
CA ALA A 10 5.47 -7.05 5.89
C ALA A 10 6.71 -7.81 6.36
N ARG A 11 6.58 -8.61 7.43
CA ARG A 11 7.68 -9.43 7.90
C ARG A 11 8.15 -10.41 6.83
N GLN A 12 7.23 -11.05 6.13
CA GLN A 12 7.57 -11.97 5.06
C GLN A 12 8.29 -11.25 3.91
N GLN A 13 7.80 -10.09 3.55
CA GLN A 13 8.42 -9.29 2.48
C GLN A 13 9.85 -8.88 2.85
N LEU A 14 10.07 -8.51 4.10
CA LEU A 14 11.37 -8.06 4.58
C LEU A 14 12.23 -9.21 5.09
N ARG A 15 11.72 -10.43 5.05
CA ARG A 15 12.41 -11.64 5.56
C ARG A 15 12.77 -11.53 7.03
N LEU A 16 11.87 -10.96 7.82
CA LEU A 16 12.03 -10.85 9.25
C LEU A 16 11.38 -12.05 9.93
N ASP A 17 12.13 -12.72 10.78
CA ASP A 17 11.62 -13.84 11.55
C ASP A 17 10.80 -13.35 12.73
N GLU A 18 9.71 -14.06 13.02
CA GLU A 18 8.91 -13.72 14.20
C GLU A 18 9.70 -13.83 15.51
N ILE A 19 10.62 -14.78 15.55
CA ILE A 19 11.39 -15.06 16.74
C ILE A 19 12.60 -14.16 16.83
N ASP A 20 13.15 -13.83 15.72
CA ASP A 20 14.34 -13.08 15.65
C ASP A 20 14.11 -11.68 15.98
N SER A 21 13.75 -11.01 15.42
CA SER A 21 13.25 -9.71 15.58
C SER A 21 13.93 -8.88 16.64
N ASN A 22 15.13 -8.98 16.89
CA ASN A 22 15.76 -8.05 17.84
C ASN A 22 14.82 -7.65 18.97
N GLY A 23 14.07 -8.59 19.49
CA GLY A 23 13.09 -8.33 20.53
C GLY A 23 11.88 -7.52 20.06
N GLY A 24 11.56 -7.55 18.76
CA GLY A 24 10.43 -6.81 18.24
C GLY A 24 10.73 -5.37 17.87
N ALA A 25 11.98 -5.00 17.77
CA ALA A 25 12.35 -3.62 17.43
C ALA A 25 11.81 -3.21 16.06
N ASP A 26 11.79 -4.14 15.10
CA ASP A 26 11.26 -3.85 13.79
C ASP A 26 9.74 -3.74 13.79
N ASP A 27 9.08 -4.40 14.72
CA ASP A 27 7.63 -4.34 14.84
C ASP A 27 7.15 -2.93 15.17
N ALA A 28 7.88 -2.19 15.99
CA ALA A 28 7.54 -0.80 16.30
C ALA A 28 7.62 0.07 15.05
N TRP A 29 8.65 -0.14 14.24
CA TRP A 29 8.77 0.59 12.98
C TRP A 29 7.65 0.20 12.01
N LEU A 30 7.35 -1.10 11.90
CA LEU A 30 6.29 -1.58 11.03
C LEU A 30 4.92 -1.05 11.45
N ALA A 31 4.65 -0.98 12.75
CA ALA A 31 3.40 -0.45 13.25
C ALA A 31 3.17 1.00 12.82
N LEU A 32 4.25 1.75 12.63
CA LEU A 32 4.19 3.12 12.16
C LEU A 32 4.20 3.21 10.64
N ALA A 33 5.05 2.40 10.01
CA ALA A 33 5.27 2.46 8.57
C ALA A 33 4.08 1.95 7.75
N ILE A 34 3.42 0.89 8.20
CA ILE A 34 2.29 0.32 7.47
C ILE A 34 1.17 1.34 7.27
N PRO A 35 0.68 2.01 8.32
CA PRO A 35 -0.32 3.05 8.10
C PRO A 35 0.21 4.22 7.29
N GLY A 36 1.44 4.61 7.51
CA GLY A 36 2.04 5.73 6.77
C GLY A 36 2.11 5.47 5.27
N VAL A 37 2.61 4.31 4.89
CA VAL A 37 2.69 3.93 3.48
C VAL A 37 1.30 3.73 2.89
N SER A 38 0.39 3.12 3.65
CA SER A 38 -0.99 2.91 3.20
C SER A 38 -1.68 4.24 2.88
N GLU A 39 -1.50 5.24 3.73
CA GLU A 39 -2.05 6.57 3.49
C GLU A 39 -1.39 7.25 2.28
N ALA A 40 -0.10 7.07 2.09
CA ALA A 40 0.60 7.62 0.93
C ALA A 40 0.07 7.02 -0.37
N VAL A 41 -0.17 5.72 -0.39
CA VAL A 41 -0.76 5.04 -1.55
C VAL A 41 -2.17 5.55 -1.82
N ARG A 42 -2.97 5.69 -0.77
CA ARG A 42 -4.32 6.23 -0.90
C ARG A 42 -4.30 7.63 -1.51
N SER A 43 -3.43 8.48 -1.00
CA SER A 43 -3.30 9.85 -1.51
C SER A 43 -2.86 9.87 -2.97
N TRP A 44 -1.97 8.98 -3.34
CA TRP A 44 -1.47 8.93 -4.71
C TRP A 44 -2.56 8.46 -5.69
N LEU A 45 -3.40 7.50 -5.27
CA LEU A 45 -4.50 7.00 -6.09
C LEU A 45 -5.69 7.95 -6.13
N LYS A 46 -5.85 8.80 -5.12
CA LYS A 46 -6.86 9.86 -4.97
C LYS A 46 -8.25 9.39 -4.54
N ASP A 47 -8.77 8.32 -5.10
CA ASP A 47 -10.09 7.82 -4.75
C ASP A 47 -9.96 6.54 -3.92
N ASP A 48 -10.66 6.47 -2.79
CA ASP A 48 -10.56 5.33 -1.88
C ASP A 48 -10.96 4.00 -2.51
N TRP A 49 -11.96 4.01 -3.39
CA TRP A 49 -12.43 2.77 -4.01
C TRP A 49 -11.35 2.11 -4.87
N ARG A 50 -10.33 2.85 -5.28
CA ARG A 50 -9.24 2.31 -6.10
C ARG A 50 -8.32 1.38 -5.32
N LEU A 51 -8.41 1.41 -3.99
CA LEU A 51 -7.62 0.54 -3.13
C LEU A 51 -8.14 -0.90 -3.10
N TYR A 52 -9.39 -1.11 -3.49
CA TYR A 52 -10.09 -2.35 -3.24
C TYR A 52 -10.57 -3.02 -4.52
N LEU A 53 -10.76 -4.34 -4.46
CA LEU A 53 -11.42 -5.06 -5.54
C LEU A 53 -12.88 -4.63 -5.60
N PRO A 54 -13.42 -4.42 -6.82
CA PRO A 54 -14.82 -4.04 -6.94
C PRO A 54 -15.73 -5.25 -6.73
N GLU A 55 -16.88 -5.00 -6.13
CA GLU A 55 -17.93 -6.00 -6.06
C GLU A 55 -18.59 -6.16 -7.42
N ARG A 56 -18.90 -7.40 -7.78
CA ARG A 56 -19.51 -7.71 -9.07
C ARG A 56 -20.81 -8.47 -8.88
N ASP A 57 -21.75 -8.25 -9.78
CA ASP A 57 -23.00 -8.99 -9.76
C ASP A 57 -22.81 -10.39 -10.39
N THR A 58 -23.91 -11.15 -10.52
CA THR A 58 -23.84 -12.50 -11.05
C THR A 58 -23.41 -12.56 -12.51
N ASP A 59 -23.57 -11.45 -13.25
CA ASP A 59 -23.16 -11.35 -14.65
C ASP A 59 -21.73 -10.83 -14.81
N GLY A 60 -21.04 -10.54 -13.69
CA GLY A 60 -19.69 -10.04 -13.71
C GLY A 60 -19.55 -8.52 -13.84
N ALA A 61 -20.67 -7.80 -13.83
CA ALA A 61 -20.64 -6.36 -13.92
C ALA A 61 -20.32 -5.73 -12.57
N VAL A 62 -19.54 -4.66 -12.58
CA VAL A 62 -19.17 -3.94 -11.37
C VAL A 62 -20.40 -3.22 -10.79
N ILE A 63 -20.63 -3.41 -9.50
CA ILE A 63 -21.71 -2.72 -8.79
C ILE A 63 -21.21 -1.36 -8.34
N THR A 64 -21.97 -0.31 -8.65
CA THR A 64 -21.59 1.06 -8.32
C THR A 64 -22.59 1.67 -7.34
N ASP A 65 -22.09 2.69 -6.62
CA ASP A 65 -22.95 3.46 -5.70
C ASP A 65 -23.69 4.57 -6.45
N THR A 66 -24.35 5.44 -5.69
CA THR A 66 -25.15 6.54 -6.27
C THR A 66 -24.29 7.56 -7.02
N ASP A 67 -23.00 7.63 -6.72
CA ASP A 67 -22.06 8.54 -7.39
C ASP A 67 -21.42 7.89 -8.61
N GLY A 68 -21.73 6.63 -8.87
CA GLY A 68 -21.14 5.89 -9.99
C GLY A 68 -19.80 5.26 -9.69
N ASP A 69 -19.36 5.30 -8.44
CA ASP A 69 -18.07 4.71 -8.03
C ASP A 69 -18.26 3.24 -7.65
N PRO A 70 -17.29 2.38 -7.97
CA PRO A 70 -17.36 0.97 -7.58
C PRO A 70 -17.48 0.78 -6.08
N ILE A 71 -18.34 -0.15 -5.67
CA ILE A 71 -18.46 -0.54 -4.27
C ILE A 71 -17.40 -1.62 -4.00
N PRO A 72 -16.64 -1.53 -2.91
CA PRO A 72 -15.64 -2.56 -2.60
C PRO A 72 -16.28 -3.91 -2.31
N ALA A 73 -15.68 -4.98 -2.84
CA ALA A 73 -16.02 -6.33 -2.42
C ALA A 73 -15.58 -6.53 -0.98
N GLU A 74 -16.33 -7.31 -0.23
CA GLU A 74 -16.05 -7.55 1.19
C GLU A 74 -15.73 -9.02 1.42
N ASP A 75 -14.86 -9.27 2.41
CA ASP A 75 -14.55 -10.63 2.84
C ASP A 75 -15.65 -11.14 3.79
N SER A 76 -15.43 -12.34 4.34
CA SER A 76 -16.42 -12.97 5.23
C SER A 76 -16.64 -12.20 6.53
N ASN A 77 -15.71 -11.29 6.88
CA ASN A 77 -15.83 -10.46 8.09
C ASN A 77 -16.40 -9.08 7.80
N GLY A 78 -16.79 -8.82 6.56
CA GLY A 78 -17.32 -7.52 6.17
C GLY A 78 -16.28 -6.45 5.88
N ASN A 79 -15.01 -6.83 5.77
CA ASN A 79 -13.94 -5.89 5.47
C ASN A 79 -13.69 -5.81 3.97
N PRO A 80 -13.39 -4.61 3.45
CA PRO A 80 -13.07 -4.47 2.04
C PRO A 80 -11.84 -5.30 1.68
N ILE A 81 -11.86 -5.92 0.52
CA ILE A 81 -10.74 -6.72 0.02
C ILE A 81 -9.79 -5.80 -0.73
N THR A 82 -8.59 -5.61 -0.18
CA THR A 82 -7.58 -4.77 -0.82
C THR A 82 -7.13 -5.40 -2.13
N HIS A 83 -7.03 -4.57 -3.16
CA HIS A 83 -6.58 -5.02 -4.46
C HIS A 83 -5.17 -5.63 -4.35
N PRO A 84 -4.92 -6.82 -4.91
CA PRO A 84 -3.59 -7.44 -4.80
C PRO A 84 -2.46 -6.56 -5.31
N THR A 85 -2.68 -5.80 -6.38
CA THR A 85 -1.67 -4.88 -6.90
C THR A 85 -1.34 -3.79 -5.89
N VAL A 86 -2.34 -3.30 -5.16
CA VAL A 86 -2.14 -2.29 -4.11
C VAL A 86 -1.35 -2.90 -2.95
N ARG A 87 -1.69 -4.11 -2.53
CA ARG A 87 -0.95 -4.79 -1.47
C ARG A 87 0.52 -4.94 -1.83
N LEU A 88 0.78 -5.40 -3.04
CA LEU A 88 2.16 -5.59 -3.50
C LEU A 88 2.90 -4.26 -3.58
N ALA A 89 2.25 -3.20 -4.03
CA ALA A 89 2.86 -1.87 -4.08
C ALA A 89 3.23 -1.38 -2.67
N VAL A 90 2.36 -1.59 -1.68
CA VAL A 90 2.66 -1.22 -0.29
C VAL A 90 3.86 -2.01 0.22
N LEU A 91 3.92 -3.31 -0.07
CA LEU A 91 5.05 -4.14 0.36
C LEU A 91 6.36 -3.70 -0.29
N LEU A 92 6.34 -3.35 -1.57
CA LEU A 92 7.53 -2.82 -2.25
C LEU A 92 7.98 -1.50 -1.63
N GLU A 93 7.05 -0.63 -1.30
CA GLU A 93 7.38 0.65 -0.68
C GLU A 93 7.95 0.45 0.72
N LEU A 94 7.37 -0.48 1.49
CA LEU A 94 7.91 -0.80 2.81
C LEU A 94 9.33 -1.31 2.71
N ALA A 95 9.62 -2.17 1.73
CA ALA A 95 10.97 -2.68 1.53
C ALA A 95 11.94 -1.56 1.18
N SER A 96 11.52 -0.61 0.35
CA SER A 96 12.34 0.54 0.00
C SER A 96 12.63 1.40 1.22
N GLN A 97 11.62 1.71 2.02
CA GLN A 97 11.78 2.49 3.23
C GLN A 97 12.66 1.79 4.26
N PHE A 98 12.51 0.49 4.40
CA PHE A 98 13.31 -0.30 5.33
C PHE A 98 14.80 -0.25 4.96
N ARG A 99 15.10 -0.34 3.69
CA ARG A 99 16.47 -0.27 3.20
C ARG A 99 17.11 1.08 3.51
N TYR A 100 16.39 2.18 3.30
CA TYR A 100 16.90 3.50 3.63
C TYR A 100 17.08 3.67 5.14
N ARG A 101 16.16 3.11 5.93
CA ARG A 101 16.24 3.14 7.37
C ARG A 101 17.52 2.47 7.87
N GLU A 102 17.94 1.40 7.20
CA GLU A 102 19.15 0.65 7.56
C GLU A 102 20.43 1.29 7.05
N GLY A 103 20.33 2.40 6.36
CA GLY A 103 21.49 3.05 5.77
C GLY A 103 21.97 2.45 4.46
N GLU A 104 21.25 1.46 3.94
CA GLU A 104 21.55 0.93 2.64
C GLU A 104 21.18 1.94 1.56
N GLY A 105 21.97 2.03 0.52
CA GLY A 105 21.77 3.05 -0.49
C GLY A 105 22.57 4.30 -0.24
N GLU A 106 23.48 4.23 0.73
CA GLU A 106 24.52 5.23 0.91
C GLU A 106 24.09 6.67 0.91
N ASN A 107 23.33 7.04 1.87
CA ASN A 107 23.01 8.46 2.03
C ASN A 107 22.33 9.09 0.81
N VAL A 108 21.81 8.27 -0.07
CA VAL A 108 21.12 8.82 -1.21
C VAL A 108 19.75 9.28 -0.76
N VAL A 109 19.71 10.52 -0.34
CA VAL A 109 18.42 11.19 -0.19
C VAL A 109 17.99 11.51 -1.61
N PRO A 110 16.81 11.04 -2.05
CA PRO A 110 16.35 11.37 -3.39
C PRO A 110 16.41 12.86 -3.65
N ALA A 111 16.76 13.24 -4.86
CA ALA A 111 16.90 14.65 -5.21
C ALA A 111 15.59 15.44 -4.97
N ASP A 112 14.48 14.75 -4.96
CA ASP A 112 13.17 15.34 -4.74
C ASP A 112 12.68 15.20 -3.30
N ALA A 113 13.53 14.78 -2.38
CA ALA A 113 13.12 14.58 -0.98
C ALA A 113 12.59 15.84 -0.32
N GLY A 114 13.00 17.00 -0.79
CA GLY A 114 12.49 18.27 -0.28
C GLY A 114 11.10 18.63 -0.75
N HIS A 115 10.53 17.87 -1.65
CA HIS A 115 9.24 18.17 -2.26
C HIS A 115 8.10 17.32 -1.69
N GLY A 116 8.30 16.72 -0.52
CA GLY A 116 7.32 15.88 0.12
C GLY A 116 7.57 14.40 -0.16
N TYR A 117 6.69 13.58 0.38
CA TYR A 117 6.84 12.14 0.24
C TYR A 117 6.49 11.69 -1.17
N THR A 118 7.36 10.93 -1.79
CA THR A 118 7.11 10.32 -3.08
C THR A 118 7.29 8.82 -2.97
N LEU A 119 6.37 8.07 -3.60
CA LEU A 119 6.47 6.62 -3.63
C LEU A 119 7.63 6.20 -4.53
N SER A 120 8.20 5.03 -4.22
CA SER A 120 9.26 4.46 -5.04
C SER A 120 8.80 4.18 -6.46
N LYS A 121 9.74 4.07 -7.37
CA LYS A 121 9.43 3.77 -8.78
C LYS A 121 8.71 2.45 -8.94
N GLY A 122 9.08 1.45 -8.14
CA GLY A 122 8.43 0.15 -8.19
C GLY A 122 6.96 0.23 -7.78
N ALA A 123 6.67 0.95 -6.68
CA ALA A 123 5.31 1.13 -6.22
C ALA A 123 4.47 1.90 -7.22
N THR A 124 4.99 3.02 -7.75
CA THR A 124 4.25 3.82 -8.72
C THR A 124 3.99 3.08 -10.02
N ALA A 125 4.95 2.27 -10.46
CA ALA A 125 4.77 1.47 -11.67
C ALA A 125 3.61 0.48 -11.51
N MET A 126 3.49 -0.15 -10.35
CA MET A 126 2.40 -1.08 -10.09
C MET A 126 1.05 -0.39 -9.97
N LEU A 127 1.03 0.82 -9.40
CA LEU A 127 -0.20 1.55 -9.16
C LEU A 127 -0.69 2.36 -10.35
N ALA A 128 0.14 2.54 -11.37
CA ALA A 128 -0.16 3.44 -12.48
C ALA A 128 -1.49 3.09 -13.17
N GLY A 129 -1.79 1.82 -13.32
CA GLY A 129 -3.05 1.39 -13.96
C GLY A 129 -4.29 1.63 -13.12
N LEU A 130 -4.12 1.87 -11.81
CA LEU A 130 -5.23 2.09 -10.89
C LEU A 130 -5.46 3.57 -10.59
N ARG A 131 -4.50 4.40 -10.95
CA ARG A 131 -4.55 5.82 -10.61
C ARG A 131 -5.57 6.56 -11.45
N LYS A 132 -6.24 7.52 -10.82
CA LYS A 132 -7.11 8.43 -11.55
C LYS A 132 -6.27 9.27 -12.52
N PRO A 133 -6.65 9.33 -13.80
CA PRO A 133 -5.93 10.17 -14.75
C PRO A 133 -5.93 11.63 -14.28
N THR A 134 -4.77 12.28 -14.38
CA THR A 134 -4.63 13.68 -13.99
C THR A 134 -4.83 14.63 -15.17
N VAL A 135 -4.84 14.09 -16.37
CA VAL A 135 -5.04 14.88 -17.59
C VAL A 135 -6.46 14.73 -18.04
N ALA A 136 -7.10 15.83 -18.22
CA ALA A 136 -8.46 15.86 -18.72
C ALA A 136 -8.49 15.46 -20.20
#